data_229715edd1b0f4be13c3198918ff21c6
#
_entry.id   229715edd1b0f4be13c3198918ff21c6
#
_cell.length_a   1.000
_cell.length_b   1.000
_cell.length_c   1.000
_cell.angle_alpha   90.00
_cell.angle_beta   90.00
_cell.angle_gamma   90.00
#
_symmetry.space_group_name_H-M   'P 1'
#
loop_
_entity.id
_entity.type
_entity.pdbx_description
1 polymer ?
#
loop_
_entity_poly.entity_id
_entity_poly.type
_entity_poly.pdbx_seq_one_letter_code
_entity_poly.pdbx_strand_id
1 'polypeptide(L)'
;MKSVRRSFSLSALCLALACLLLGVMNNPTARAQAAPPPIGNWVNQNKTNGLVVEQNGTCGFLVNGKAKWSGTCKWETPSAKGGILDLQYPMPLAPGHIRWSVVYVSQTTITLDGEAFYKQGN
;
A
#
# COMPACT_ATOMS: atom_id res chain seq x y z
N MET A 1 -23.86 -31.61 47.03
CA MET A 1 -23.95 -31.21 46.81
C MET A 1 -23.78 -30.77 46.53
N LYS A 2 -23.71 -30.52 45.98
CA LYS A 2 -23.59 -29.99 45.56
C LYS A 2 -23.19 -29.35 45.05
N SER A 3 -23.12 -29.30 44.70
CA SER A 3 -22.84 -28.61 44.17
C SER A 3 -22.37 -28.26 43.63
N VAL A 4 -22.31 -28.39 43.30
CA VAL A 4 -21.92 -27.91 42.70
C VAL A 4 -21.64 -27.58 42.01
N ARG A 5 -21.67 -27.61 41.79
CA ARG A 5 -21.50 -27.14 41.15
C ARG A 5 -21.27 -26.46 40.59
N ARG A 6 -21.29 -26.68 40.61
CA ARG A 6 -21.16 -25.90 40.11
C ARG A 6 -20.57 -25.31 39.68
N SER A 7 -20.47 -25.53 39.59
CA SER A 7 -20.02 -24.83 39.16
C SER A 7 -19.52 -24.54 38.43
N PHE A 8 -19.42 -24.59 37.97
CA PHE A 8 -18.98 -24.16 37.11
C PHE A 8 -18.90 -23.53 36.44
N SER A 9 -19.00 -23.71 36.53
CA SER A 9 -19.13 -23.09 35.95
C SER A 9 -18.72 -22.30 35.67
N LEU A 10 -18.35 -22.14 35.51
CA LEU A 10 -18.03 -21.29 35.11
C LEU A 10 -17.28 -21.03 34.51
N SER A 11 -17.03 -21.38 34.74
CA SER A 11 -16.39 -21.12 34.12
C SER A 11 -16.22 -20.96 33.22
N ALA A 12 -16.32 -21.14 32.89
CA ALA A 12 -16.42 -20.98 31.90
C ALA A 12 -16.42 -19.97 31.51
N LEU A 13 -16.48 -19.70 31.60
CA LEU A 13 -16.57 -18.89 31.13
C LEU A 13 -15.80 -18.17 30.80
N CYS A 14 -15.47 -18.18 30.93
CA CYS A 14 -14.92 -17.52 30.60
C CYS A 14 -14.30 -17.45 29.83
N LEU A 15 -14.16 -17.76 29.61
CA LEU A 15 -13.74 -17.68 28.90
C LEU A 15 -13.82 -17.16 28.19
N ALA A 16 -14.16 -17.18 28.00
CA ALA A 16 -14.45 -16.68 27.37
C ALA A 16 -14.14 -15.73 27.28
N LEU A 17 -13.93 -15.60 27.40
CA LEU A 17 -13.76 -14.84 27.15
C LEU A 17 -12.99 -14.54 26.75
N ALA A 18 -12.61 -14.75 26.98
CA ALA A 18 -11.94 -14.49 26.60
C ALA A 18 -11.64 -14.40 25.72
N CYS A 19 -11.84 -14.53 25.31
CA CYS A 19 -11.65 -14.36 24.49
C CYS A 19 -11.83 -13.55 24.04
N LEU A 20 -11.94 -13.33 24.18
CA LEU A 20 -12.05 -12.65 23.77
C LEU A 20 -11.62 -12.00 23.66
N LEU A 21 -11.26 -12.06 23.76
CA LEU A 21 -10.86 -11.56 23.55
C LEU A 21 -10.35 -11.49 23.04
N LEU A 22 -10.12 -11.67 23.06
CA LEU A 22 -9.67 -11.59 22.47
C LEU A 22 -9.73 -11.17 21.77
N GLY A 23 -9.91 -11.07 21.50
CA GLY A 23 -10.01 -10.61 20.76
C GLY A 23 -9.77 -9.92 20.48
N VAL A 24 -9.76 -9.62 20.57
CA VAL A 24 -9.50 -9.04 20.17
C VAL A 24 -8.83 -8.72 19.95
N MET A 25 -8.53 -8.84 20.25
CA MET A 25 -7.81 -8.60 19.98
C MET A 25 -7.34 -8.43 19.23
N ASN A 26 -7.35 -8.45 18.94
CA ASN A 26 -6.78 -8.37 18.29
C ASN A 26 -6.61 -7.94 17.47
N ASN A 27 -6.86 -7.56 17.01
CA ASN A 27 -6.65 -7.20 16.21
C ASN A 27 -5.97 -6.33 15.89
N PRO A 28 -5.73 -6.04 16.02
CA PRO A 28 -4.55 -5.22 15.89
C PRO A 28 -3.83 -5.34 14.63
N THR A 29 -3.84 -6.48 14.16
CA THR A 29 -3.18 -6.70 12.90
C THR A 29 -3.72 -5.81 11.81
N ALA A 30 -4.92 -5.38 11.91
CA ALA A 30 -5.49 -4.52 10.88
C ALA A 30 -4.68 -3.25 10.68
N ARG A 31 -4.07 -2.74 11.71
CA ARG A 31 -3.36 -1.49 11.59
C ARG A 31 -2.00 -1.63 10.91
N ALA A 32 -1.51 -2.85 10.80
CA ALA A 32 -0.20 -3.05 10.21
C ALA A 32 -0.26 -3.26 8.72
N GLN A 33 -1.38 -3.02 8.10
CA GLN A 33 -1.55 -3.26 6.69
C GLN A 33 -0.68 -2.32 5.86
N ALA A 34 0.06 -2.88 4.92
CA ALA A 34 0.93 -2.11 4.06
C ALA A 34 0.14 -1.35 3.01
N ALA A 35 0.65 -0.21 2.59
CA ALA A 35 0.03 0.57 1.54
C ALA A 35 0.10 -0.18 0.22
N PRO A 36 -0.94 -0.08 -0.62
CA PRO A 36 -0.92 -0.69 -1.94
C PRO A 36 -0.09 0.13 -2.91
N PRO A 37 0.31 -0.46 -4.04
CA PRO A 37 0.96 0.33 -5.07
C PRO A 37 0.04 1.44 -5.58
N PRO A 38 0.61 2.54 -6.07
CA PRO A 38 -0.20 3.70 -6.48
C PRO A 38 -0.78 3.52 -7.87
N ILE A 39 -1.78 2.66 -7.99
CA ILE A 39 -2.45 2.41 -9.26
C ILE A 39 -3.20 3.67 -9.68
N GLY A 40 -3.06 4.05 -10.95
CA GLY A 40 -3.78 5.17 -11.51
C GLY A 40 -2.89 6.09 -12.31
N ASN A 41 -3.45 7.23 -12.67
CA ASN A 41 -2.75 8.29 -13.39
C ASN A 41 -2.54 9.44 -12.43
N TRP A 42 -1.30 9.90 -12.36
CA TRP A 42 -0.90 10.91 -11.39
C TRP A 42 -0.14 12.00 -12.13
N VAL A 43 -0.35 13.26 -11.77
CA VAL A 43 0.41 14.37 -12.34
C VAL A 43 0.84 15.30 -11.22
N ASN A 44 1.97 15.97 -11.42
CA ASN A 44 2.42 16.98 -10.48
C ASN A 44 1.63 18.27 -10.68
N GLN A 45 1.86 19.24 -9.83
CA GLN A 45 1.03 20.45 -9.81
C GLN A 45 1.07 21.20 -11.14
N ASN A 46 2.21 21.29 -11.76
CA ASN A 46 2.38 22.02 -13.01
C ASN A 46 2.01 21.18 -14.23
N LYS A 47 1.68 19.91 -14.02
CA LYS A 47 1.35 18.98 -15.10
C LYS A 47 2.49 18.76 -16.06
N THR A 48 3.72 18.99 -15.60
CA THR A 48 4.91 18.74 -16.41
C THR A 48 5.33 17.28 -16.35
N ASN A 49 5.05 16.60 -15.24
CA ASN A 49 5.42 15.22 -15.07
C ASN A 49 4.19 14.39 -14.69
N GLY A 50 4.18 13.17 -15.14
CA GLY A 50 3.08 12.26 -14.83
C GLY A 50 3.60 10.86 -14.56
N LEU A 51 2.83 10.11 -13.79
CA LEU A 51 3.10 8.70 -13.50
C LEU A 51 1.83 7.93 -13.80
N VAL A 52 1.97 6.86 -14.58
CA VAL A 52 0.86 5.95 -14.86
C VAL A 52 1.24 4.59 -14.32
N VAL A 53 0.45 4.05 -13.44
CA VAL A 53 0.66 2.70 -12.89
C VAL A 53 -0.61 1.92 -13.14
N GLU A 54 -0.48 0.81 -13.87
CA GLU A 54 -1.63 -0.01 -14.20
C GLU A 54 -1.68 -1.22 -13.32
N GLN A 55 -2.87 -1.76 -13.20
CA GLN A 55 -3.11 -2.86 -12.29
C GLN A 55 -2.35 -4.12 -12.68
N ASN A 56 -2.04 -4.27 -13.97
CA ASN A 56 -1.29 -5.42 -14.46
C ASN A 56 0.22 -5.32 -14.20
N GLY A 57 0.67 -4.24 -13.58
CA GLY A 57 2.09 -4.08 -13.26
C GLY A 57 2.88 -3.28 -14.27
N THR A 58 2.28 -2.82 -15.35
CA THR A 58 2.97 -1.92 -16.27
C THR A 58 2.88 -0.50 -15.76
N CYS A 59 3.88 0.31 -16.06
CA CYS A 59 3.85 1.69 -15.66
C CYS A 59 4.71 2.53 -16.60
N GLY A 60 4.54 3.85 -16.49
CA GLY A 60 5.29 4.78 -17.28
C GLY A 60 5.42 6.10 -16.57
N PHE A 61 6.49 6.78 -16.88
CA PHE A 61 6.70 8.13 -16.39
C PHE A 61 6.70 9.08 -17.57
N LEU A 62 5.90 10.12 -17.48
CA LEU A 62 5.71 11.05 -18.58
C LEU A 62 6.35 12.38 -18.24
N VAL A 63 6.90 13.01 -19.26
CA VAL A 63 7.42 14.36 -19.16
C VAL A 63 6.75 15.17 -20.26
N ASN A 64 6.07 16.22 -19.87
CA ASN A 64 5.30 17.07 -20.78
C ASN A 64 4.34 16.25 -21.63
N GLY A 65 3.67 15.28 -20.99
CA GLY A 65 2.66 14.47 -21.65
C GLY A 65 3.18 13.33 -22.50
N LYS A 66 4.50 13.17 -22.59
CA LYS A 66 5.09 12.10 -23.40
C LYS A 66 5.80 11.10 -22.50
N ALA A 67 5.63 9.83 -22.80
CA ALA A 67 6.28 8.79 -22.02
C ALA A 67 7.78 8.88 -22.20
N LYS A 68 8.48 9.09 -21.11
CA LYS A 68 9.93 9.10 -21.12
C LYS A 68 10.49 7.73 -20.79
N TRP A 69 9.87 7.06 -19.83
CA TRP A 69 10.22 5.69 -19.49
C TRP A 69 8.94 4.89 -19.38
N SER A 70 8.98 3.68 -19.90
CA SER A 70 7.84 2.75 -19.82
C SER A 70 8.37 1.37 -19.58
N GLY A 71 7.65 0.59 -18.80
CA GLY A 71 8.06 -0.77 -18.53
C GLY A 71 7.19 -1.41 -17.47
N THR A 72 7.81 -2.19 -16.61
CA THR A 72 7.11 -2.86 -15.51
C THR A 72 7.53 -2.21 -14.20
N CYS A 73 6.62 -2.20 -13.26
CA CYS A 73 6.90 -1.66 -11.95
C CYS A 73 6.80 -2.74 -10.90
N LYS A 74 7.71 -2.68 -9.95
CA LYS A 74 7.65 -3.49 -8.73
C LYS A 74 7.38 -2.56 -7.55
N TRP A 75 6.53 -3.02 -6.66
CA TRP A 75 6.22 -2.31 -5.44
C TRP A 75 7.00 -2.97 -4.32
N GLU A 76 7.99 -2.27 -3.78
CA GLU A 76 8.95 -2.86 -2.87
C GLU A 76 8.87 -2.23 -1.50
N THR A 77 9.24 -2.99 -0.49
CA THR A 77 9.33 -2.55 0.90
C THR A 77 8.14 -1.70 1.33
N PRO A 78 6.91 -2.19 1.13
CA PRO A 78 5.76 -1.37 1.49
C PRO A 78 5.64 -1.23 3.00
N SER A 79 5.17 -0.06 3.41
CA SER A 79 4.87 0.23 4.79
C SER A 79 3.44 0.75 4.87
N ALA A 80 3.01 1.15 6.05
CA ALA A 80 1.65 1.69 6.19
C ALA A 80 1.45 2.98 5.39
N LYS A 81 2.54 3.69 5.07
CA LYS A 81 2.43 5.00 4.43
C LYS A 81 2.89 5.02 2.99
N GLY A 82 3.54 3.98 2.50
CA GLY A 82 4.03 3.99 1.14
C GLY A 82 4.98 2.85 0.87
N GLY A 83 5.91 3.07 -0.05
CA GLY A 83 6.88 2.06 -0.42
C GLY A 83 7.82 2.60 -1.48
N ILE A 84 8.51 1.68 -2.14
CA ILE A 84 9.41 2.01 -3.24
C ILE A 84 8.77 1.52 -4.52
N LEU A 85 8.65 2.40 -5.49
CA LEU A 85 8.18 2.03 -6.82
C LEU A 85 9.41 1.93 -7.73
N ASP A 86 9.68 0.73 -8.24
CA ASP A 86 10.83 0.46 -9.08
C ASP A 86 10.35 0.21 -10.49
N LEU A 87 10.60 1.17 -11.37
CA LEU A 87 10.25 1.04 -12.78
C LEU A 87 11.43 0.48 -13.53
N GLN A 88 11.20 -0.68 -14.18
CA GLN A 88 12.19 -1.30 -15.03
C GLN A 88 11.82 -1.03 -16.49
N TYR A 89 12.73 -0.41 -17.23
CA TYR A 89 12.50 -0.12 -18.63
C TYR A 89 13.54 -0.85 -19.47
N PRO A 90 13.16 -1.26 -20.70
CA PRO A 90 14.08 -2.06 -21.51
C PRO A 90 15.29 -1.23 -21.99
N MET A 91 16.44 -1.88 -21.95
CA MET A 91 17.67 -1.36 -22.46
C MET A 91 18.42 -2.49 -23.17
N PRO A 92 19.35 -2.18 -24.10
CA PRO A 92 19.96 -3.23 -24.90
C PRO A 92 20.69 -4.32 -24.14
N LEU A 93 21.41 -3.96 -23.09
CA LEU A 93 22.22 -4.95 -22.38
C LEU A 93 21.58 -5.44 -21.10
N ALA A 94 20.89 -4.58 -20.40
CA ALA A 94 20.22 -4.93 -19.15
C ALA A 94 19.14 -3.92 -18.90
N PRO A 95 18.07 -4.31 -18.17
CA PRO A 95 17.00 -3.34 -17.87
C PRO A 95 17.52 -2.15 -17.08
N GLY A 96 17.02 -0.97 -17.42
CA GLY A 96 17.25 0.19 -16.59
C GLY A 96 16.25 0.23 -15.46
N HIS A 97 16.63 0.93 -14.40
CA HIS A 97 15.77 1.05 -13.22
C HIS A 97 15.63 2.50 -12.83
N ILE A 98 14.42 2.89 -12.47
CA ILE A 98 14.18 4.15 -11.82
C ILE A 98 13.36 3.84 -10.58
N ARG A 99 13.81 4.32 -9.44
CA ARG A 99 13.17 4.01 -8.16
C ARG A 99 12.74 5.30 -7.50
N TRP A 100 11.51 5.32 -7.06
CA TRP A 100 10.98 6.46 -6.33
C TRP A 100 10.53 6.02 -4.95
N SER A 101 10.79 6.86 -3.96
CA SER A 101 10.18 6.73 -2.67
C SER A 101 8.77 7.32 -2.75
N VAL A 102 7.77 6.49 -2.55
CA VAL A 102 6.37 6.89 -2.66
C VAL A 102 5.80 6.98 -1.26
N VAL A 103 5.21 8.13 -0.94
CA VAL A 103 4.50 8.31 0.32
C VAL A 103 3.09 8.77 0.01
N TYR A 104 2.10 8.09 0.59
CA TYR A 104 0.70 8.52 0.46
C TYR A 104 0.43 9.65 1.44
N VAL A 105 0.01 10.78 0.89
CA VAL A 105 -0.51 11.88 1.69
C VAL A 105 -1.99 11.67 1.92
N SER A 106 -2.68 11.17 0.89
CA SER A 106 -4.08 10.81 0.95
C SER A 106 -4.31 9.76 -0.14
N GLN A 107 -5.56 9.36 -0.34
CA GLN A 107 -5.88 8.41 -1.41
C GLN A 107 -5.71 9.01 -2.79
N THR A 108 -5.64 10.33 -2.89
CA THR A 108 -5.55 11.02 -4.17
C THR A 108 -4.29 11.84 -4.34
N THR A 109 -3.39 11.79 -3.36
CA THR A 109 -2.14 12.55 -3.41
C THR A 109 -1.01 11.69 -2.90
N ILE A 110 0.04 11.57 -3.70
CA ILE A 110 1.26 10.87 -3.29
C ILE A 110 2.44 11.82 -3.50
N THR A 111 3.56 11.49 -2.88
CA THR A 111 4.82 12.13 -3.23
C THR A 111 5.73 11.10 -3.86
N LEU A 112 6.46 11.53 -4.88
CA LEU A 112 7.54 10.77 -5.50
C LEU A 112 8.83 11.50 -5.16
N ASP A 113 9.64 10.90 -4.30
CA ASP A 113 10.89 11.52 -3.82
C ASP A 113 10.64 12.93 -3.31
N GLY A 114 9.49 13.14 -2.65
CA GLY A 114 9.16 14.41 -2.05
C GLY A 114 8.32 15.34 -2.91
N GLU A 115 8.20 15.09 -4.20
CA GLU A 115 7.36 15.92 -5.07
C GLU A 115 5.93 15.40 -5.10
N ALA A 116 4.98 16.29 -4.93
CA ALA A 116 3.56 15.91 -4.87
C ALA A 116 2.99 15.61 -6.25
N PHE A 117 2.26 14.50 -6.33
CA PHE A 117 1.53 14.12 -7.53
C PHE A 117 0.08 13.84 -7.14
N TYR A 118 -0.83 14.23 -8.02
CA TYR A 118 -2.26 14.20 -7.75
C TYR A 118 -2.94 13.25 -8.71
N LYS A 119 -3.83 12.44 -8.17
CA LYS A 119 -4.53 11.44 -8.96
C LYS A 119 -5.48 12.10 -9.93
N GLN A 120 -5.46 11.62 -11.17
CA GLN A 120 -6.29 12.14 -12.24
C GLN A 120 -7.42 11.18 -12.56
N GLY A 121 -8.43 11.74 -13.16
CA GLY A 121 -9.47 10.99 -13.71
C GLY A 121 -10.42 10.50 -12.71
N ASN A 122 -11.24 9.74 -13.19
CA ASN A 122 -12.12 9.17 -12.53
C ASN A 122 -12.28 8.04 -12.63
#